data_ccdc08770b38c261cb9de38df25ba623
#
_entry.id   ccdc08770b38c261cb9de38df25ba623
#
_cell.length_a   1.000
_cell.length_b   1.000
_cell.length_c   1.000
_cell.angle_alpha   90.00
_cell.angle_beta   90.00
_cell.angle_gamma   90.00
#
_symmetry.space_group_name_H-M   'P 1'
#
loop_
_entity.id
_entity.type
_entity.pdbx_description
1 polymer ?
#
loop_
_entity_poly.entity_id
_entity_poly.type
_entity_poly.pdbx_seq_one_letter_code
_entity_poly.pdbx_strand_id
1 'polypeptide(L)'
;MSRSPRPRRRDNRGRGSSGKRRYGGPRKAHLMEQFSSEAKAMNKVAENRFERQPRPMAFPVDLEAPRTFRLSWRPEPVPLQAEERVASLVVKRGDFGWLTDERVDEMAAALEDENMTLEQALSLRSALLQQKTVYSHHKLRSKGKELARQYREGASIVDLSKKYDFPPVNVFRVVLESMGWSKKRIKESLRHPSSMKQREREEFEAAEAVDRVSSVDQSETQVKADLFEDILADWFEQQGIRLRRQPEMVKEQSELLGRPVRTPDLLFLDHVYINDQPVAWIDAKHFYGSDVDFQRKKMKKQMNRYIEEWGSGAIMFRHGFSENLYLPGVLMLDASPIDLSRLNQDD
;
A
#
# COMPACT_ATOMS: atom_id res chain seq x y z
N MET A 1 -21.84 -57.95 25.58
CA MET A 1 -22.09 -56.54 25.28
C MET A 1 -21.00 -56.03 24.29
N SER A 2 -21.36 -56.04 23.03
CA SER A 2 -20.47 -55.77 21.90
C SER A 2 -20.39 -54.27 21.65
N ARG A 3 -19.19 -53.67 21.62
CA ARG A 3 -18.96 -52.29 21.24
C ARG A 3 -18.59 -52.23 19.76
N SER A 4 -19.47 -51.62 18.94
CA SER A 4 -19.22 -51.33 17.53
C SER A 4 -18.11 -50.28 17.34
N PRO A 5 -17.24 -50.42 16.34
CA PRO A 5 -16.20 -49.43 16.06
C PRO A 5 -16.79 -48.22 15.31
N ARG A 6 -16.39 -46.99 15.73
CA ARG A 6 -16.73 -45.75 15.05
C ARG A 6 -16.00 -45.64 13.72
N PRO A 7 -16.60 -45.07 12.65
CA PRO A 7 -15.96 -44.91 11.38
C PRO A 7 -14.87 -43.82 11.44
N ARG A 8 -13.70 -44.12 10.92
CA ARG A 8 -12.59 -43.18 10.73
C ARG A 8 -13.01 -42.08 9.74
N ARG A 9 -12.99 -40.80 10.17
CA ARG A 9 -13.08 -39.64 9.27
C ARG A 9 -11.89 -39.71 8.29
N ARG A 10 -12.19 -39.83 7.01
CA ARG A 10 -11.24 -39.63 5.93
C ARG A 10 -10.88 -38.14 5.93
N ASP A 11 -9.65 -37.82 6.34
CA ASP A 11 -9.01 -36.52 6.08
C ASP A 11 -8.86 -36.33 4.57
N ASN A 12 -9.81 -35.63 4.00
CA ASN A 12 -9.71 -35.16 2.62
C ASN A 12 -8.78 -33.93 2.61
N ARG A 13 -7.47 -34.15 2.77
CA ARG A 13 -6.45 -33.14 2.53
C ARG A 13 -6.40 -32.92 1.03
N GLY A 14 -7.31 -32.09 0.55
CA GLY A 14 -7.23 -31.51 -0.78
C GLY A 14 -5.88 -30.85 -0.93
N ARG A 15 -5.08 -31.33 -1.88
CA ARG A 15 -3.86 -30.68 -2.37
C ARG A 15 -4.24 -29.30 -2.89
N GLY A 16 -4.25 -28.30 -2.02
CA GLY A 16 -4.35 -26.91 -2.38
C GLY A 16 -3.12 -26.55 -3.20
N SER A 17 -3.27 -26.35 -4.48
CA SER A 17 -2.25 -25.79 -5.36
C SER A 17 -1.87 -24.41 -4.84
N SER A 18 -0.73 -24.29 -4.19
CA SER A 18 -0.22 -23.09 -3.52
C SER A 18 0.45 -22.13 -4.49
N GLY A 19 0.01 -22.05 -5.70
CA GLY A 19 0.57 -21.13 -6.66
C GLY A 19 -0.54 -20.43 -7.39
N LYS A 20 -1.22 -19.46 -6.77
CA LYS A 20 -2.10 -18.70 -7.63
C LYS A 20 -2.74 -17.46 -7.06
N ARG A 21 -2.60 -16.45 -7.82
CA ARG A 21 -3.18 -15.13 -7.90
C ARG A 21 -2.50 -14.12 -7.00
N ARG A 22 -1.42 -13.59 -7.51
CA ARG A 22 -0.79 -12.35 -7.01
C ARG A 22 -1.68 -11.14 -7.29
N TYR A 23 -2.60 -11.27 -8.26
CA TYR A 23 -3.58 -10.27 -8.71
C TYR A 23 -5.00 -10.76 -8.49
N GLY A 24 -5.92 -9.80 -8.36
CA GLY A 24 -7.33 -10.07 -8.39
C GLY A 24 -7.78 -10.36 -9.81
N GLY A 25 -7.75 -11.36 -10.48
CA GLY A 25 -8.19 -11.59 -11.88
C GLY A 25 -9.53 -10.92 -12.24
N PRO A 26 -9.98 -10.99 -13.51
CA PRO A 26 -11.19 -10.30 -13.98
C PRO A 26 -12.37 -10.50 -13.04
N ARG A 27 -13.02 -9.41 -12.64
CA ARG A 27 -14.15 -9.46 -11.72
C ARG A 27 -15.37 -10.02 -12.43
N LYS A 28 -16.10 -10.87 -11.74
CA LYS A 28 -17.35 -11.45 -12.27
C LYS A 28 -18.42 -10.37 -12.40
N ALA A 29 -19.24 -10.45 -13.45
CA ALA A 29 -20.27 -9.46 -13.76
C ALA A 29 -21.19 -9.14 -12.57
N HIS A 30 -21.66 -10.14 -11.81
CA HIS A 30 -22.52 -9.94 -10.65
C HIS A 30 -21.85 -9.13 -9.52
N LEU A 31 -20.51 -9.24 -9.34
CA LEU A 31 -19.77 -8.42 -8.38
C LEU A 31 -19.68 -6.97 -8.85
N MET A 32 -19.52 -6.75 -10.16
CA MET A 32 -19.52 -5.39 -10.70
C MET A 32 -20.87 -4.71 -10.56
N GLU A 33 -21.97 -5.45 -10.74
CA GLU A 33 -23.32 -4.93 -10.49
C GLU A 33 -23.54 -4.54 -9.01
N GLN A 34 -23.16 -5.42 -8.09
CA GLN A 34 -23.17 -5.13 -6.64
C GLN A 34 -22.33 -3.89 -6.33
N PHE A 35 -21.11 -3.81 -6.83
CA PHE A 35 -20.22 -2.68 -6.62
C PHE A 35 -20.80 -1.38 -7.18
N SER A 36 -21.47 -1.44 -8.33
CA SER A 36 -22.15 -0.27 -8.90
C SER A 36 -23.29 0.23 -8.00
N SER A 37 -24.07 -0.68 -7.41
CA SER A 37 -25.12 -0.32 -6.46
C SER A 37 -24.53 0.29 -5.17
N GLU A 38 -23.47 -0.30 -4.62
CA GLU A 38 -22.76 0.24 -3.46
C GLU A 38 -22.20 1.66 -3.77
N ALA A 39 -21.57 1.84 -4.93
CA ALA A 39 -21.02 3.13 -5.34
C ALA A 39 -22.11 4.21 -5.44
N LYS A 40 -23.29 3.90 -6.00
CA LYS A 40 -24.42 4.84 -6.07
C LYS A 40 -24.88 5.31 -4.69
N ALA A 41 -24.93 4.41 -3.70
CA ALA A 41 -25.26 4.78 -2.33
C ALA A 41 -24.22 5.71 -1.72
N MET A 42 -22.94 5.45 -1.97
CA MET A 42 -21.82 6.28 -1.49
C MET A 42 -21.81 7.66 -2.17
N ASN A 43 -22.12 7.72 -3.46
CA ASN A 43 -22.27 8.98 -4.20
C ASN A 43 -23.35 9.86 -3.58
N LYS A 44 -24.52 9.29 -3.24
CA LYS A 44 -25.60 10.03 -2.58
C LYS A 44 -25.18 10.58 -1.21
N VAL A 45 -24.36 9.85 -0.46
CA VAL A 45 -23.80 10.36 0.81
C VAL A 45 -22.87 11.55 0.54
N ALA A 46 -22.00 11.47 -0.48
CA ALA A 46 -21.10 12.57 -0.82
C ALA A 46 -21.85 13.83 -1.30
N GLU A 47 -22.92 13.67 -2.07
CA GLU A 47 -23.76 14.79 -2.52
C GLU A 47 -24.46 15.49 -1.35
N ASN A 48 -25.02 14.73 -0.42
CA ASN A 48 -25.80 15.26 0.69
C ASN A 48 -24.97 15.57 1.94
N ARG A 49 -23.63 15.49 1.90
CA ARG A 49 -22.78 15.61 3.09
C ARG A 49 -22.89 16.94 3.82
N PHE A 50 -23.22 18.01 3.12
CA PHE A 50 -23.37 19.34 3.71
C PHE A 50 -24.68 19.53 4.48
N GLU A 51 -25.69 18.72 4.18
CA GLU A 51 -27.03 18.73 4.81
C GLU A 51 -27.15 17.72 5.97
N ARG A 52 -26.12 16.85 6.14
CA ARG A 52 -26.19 15.79 7.16
C ARG A 52 -26.20 16.32 8.58
N GLN A 53 -26.99 15.65 9.43
CA GLN A 53 -27.00 15.84 10.88
C GLN A 53 -26.76 14.49 11.57
N PRO A 54 -25.80 14.34 12.50
CA PRO A 54 -24.86 15.39 12.88
C PRO A 54 -23.93 15.77 11.72
N ARG A 55 -23.38 17.00 11.81
CA ARG A 55 -22.42 17.50 10.81
C ARG A 55 -21.25 16.56 10.66
N PRO A 56 -20.78 16.25 9.44
CA PRO A 56 -19.60 15.44 9.23
C PRO A 56 -18.34 16.01 9.91
N MET A 57 -17.46 15.13 10.34
CA MET A 57 -16.21 15.49 10.99
C MET A 57 -15.37 16.41 10.09
N ALA A 58 -14.57 17.26 10.70
CA ALA A 58 -13.66 18.19 10.04
C ALA A 58 -14.31 19.28 9.17
N PHE A 59 -15.63 19.46 9.22
CA PHE A 59 -16.28 20.62 8.59
C PHE A 59 -16.19 21.83 9.54
N PRO A 60 -15.70 23.01 9.06
CA PRO A 60 -15.69 24.24 9.85
C PRO A 60 -17.07 24.62 10.38
N VAL A 61 -17.12 25.21 11.56
CA VAL A 61 -18.41 25.62 12.18
C VAL A 61 -19.14 26.65 11.31
N ASP A 62 -18.38 27.58 10.74
CA ASP A 62 -18.81 28.70 9.92
C ASP A 62 -18.68 28.41 8.40
N LEU A 63 -18.80 27.16 8.01
CA LEU A 63 -18.70 26.77 6.60
C LEU A 63 -19.74 27.51 5.76
N GLU A 64 -19.27 28.33 4.84
CA GLU A 64 -20.10 28.99 3.83
C GLU A 64 -20.79 27.98 2.90
N ALA A 65 -21.89 28.39 2.27
CA ALA A 65 -22.62 27.54 1.32
C ALA A 65 -21.66 26.93 0.26
N PRO A 66 -21.76 25.61 0.00
CA PRO A 66 -20.87 24.96 -0.94
C PRO A 66 -21.16 25.39 -2.37
N ARG A 67 -20.09 25.63 -3.13
CA ARG A 67 -20.13 25.88 -4.59
C ARG A 67 -20.04 24.55 -5.32
N THR A 68 -20.32 24.54 -6.61
CA THR A 68 -20.25 23.31 -7.43
C THR A 68 -19.17 23.45 -8.50
N PHE A 69 -18.27 22.48 -8.56
CA PHE A 69 -17.20 22.37 -9.54
C PHE A 69 -17.32 21.05 -10.31
N ARG A 70 -17.13 21.10 -11.62
CA ARG A 70 -17.10 19.92 -12.50
C ARG A 70 -15.78 19.89 -13.24
N LEU A 71 -15.03 18.80 -13.06
CA LEU A 71 -13.73 18.58 -13.64
C LEU A 71 -13.77 17.38 -14.58
N SER A 72 -13.06 17.50 -15.70
CA SER A 72 -12.82 16.38 -16.61
C SER A 72 -11.43 15.82 -16.36
N TRP A 73 -11.34 14.53 -16.15
CA TRP A 73 -10.09 13.80 -15.94
C TRP A 73 -10.03 12.60 -16.87
N ARG A 74 -8.93 12.42 -17.56
CA ARG A 74 -8.74 11.30 -18.52
C ARG A 74 -7.60 10.42 -18.03
N PRO A 75 -7.84 9.55 -17.05
CA PRO A 75 -6.79 8.65 -16.56
C PRO A 75 -6.46 7.60 -17.62
N GLU A 76 -5.19 7.21 -17.66
CA GLU A 76 -4.67 6.14 -18.51
C GLU A 76 -4.25 4.94 -17.65
N PRO A 77 -5.17 4.04 -17.30
CA PRO A 77 -4.83 2.88 -16.47
C PRO A 77 -3.96 1.88 -17.24
N VAL A 78 -3.02 1.27 -16.53
CA VAL A 78 -2.18 0.21 -17.09
C VAL A 78 -3.02 -1.05 -17.33
N PRO A 79 -3.01 -1.64 -18.54
CA PRO A 79 -3.73 -2.86 -18.84
C PRO A 79 -3.31 -4.03 -17.95
N LEU A 80 -4.28 -4.82 -17.46
CA LEU A 80 -4.02 -5.96 -16.58
C LEU A 80 -2.99 -6.94 -17.13
N GLN A 81 -3.06 -7.20 -18.44
CA GLN A 81 -2.13 -8.12 -19.09
C GLN A 81 -0.69 -7.62 -19.09
N ALA A 82 -0.46 -6.31 -19.26
CA ALA A 82 0.85 -5.69 -19.14
C ALA A 82 1.37 -5.81 -17.69
N GLU A 83 0.54 -5.49 -16.71
CA GLU A 83 0.89 -5.65 -15.28
C GLU A 83 1.27 -7.09 -14.93
N GLU A 84 0.52 -8.10 -15.41
CA GLU A 84 0.81 -9.52 -15.17
C GLU A 84 2.14 -9.97 -15.80
N ARG A 85 2.45 -9.51 -17.03
CA ARG A 85 3.74 -9.80 -17.68
C ARG A 85 4.89 -9.18 -16.90
N VAL A 86 4.79 -7.88 -16.61
CA VAL A 86 5.83 -7.14 -15.88
C VAL A 86 6.05 -7.72 -14.48
N ALA A 87 5.00 -8.16 -13.79
CA ALA A 87 5.14 -8.79 -12.47
C ALA A 87 6.02 -10.03 -12.47
N SER A 88 6.02 -10.80 -13.57
CA SER A 88 6.89 -11.97 -13.70
C SER A 88 8.37 -11.61 -13.90
N LEU A 89 8.65 -10.41 -14.41
CA LEU A 89 9.99 -9.90 -14.69
C LEU A 89 10.64 -9.23 -13.49
N VAL A 90 9.84 -8.48 -12.70
CA VAL A 90 10.38 -7.57 -11.67
C VAL A 90 10.78 -8.25 -10.37
N VAL A 91 10.31 -9.46 -10.08
CA VAL A 91 10.64 -10.18 -8.82
C VAL A 91 11.50 -11.39 -9.11
N LYS A 92 12.78 -11.33 -8.73
CA LYS A 92 13.68 -12.48 -8.71
C LYS A 92 13.80 -13.06 -7.30
N ARG A 93 14.19 -14.34 -7.20
CA ARG A 93 14.43 -15.00 -5.92
C ARG A 93 15.65 -14.40 -5.22
N GLY A 94 15.53 -14.10 -3.93
CA GLY A 94 16.63 -13.57 -3.12
C GLY A 94 16.95 -12.09 -3.36
N ASP A 95 16.20 -11.42 -4.20
CA ASP A 95 16.38 -10.03 -4.56
C ASP A 95 15.49 -9.13 -3.69
N PHE A 96 16.03 -8.64 -2.57
CA PHE A 96 15.34 -7.78 -1.60
C PHE A 96 15.98 -6.40 -1.43
N GLY A 97 17.13 -6.17 -2.07
CA GLY A 97 17.92 -4.95 -1.95
C GLY A 97 17.64 -3.93 -3.04
N TRP A 98 18.55 -2.97 -3.14
CA TRP A 98 18.69 -2.13 -4.30
C TRP A 98 18.95 -2.99 -5.52
N LEU A 99 18.37 -2.59 -6.65
CA LEU A 99 18.76 -3.17 -7.93
C LEU A 99 20.10 -2.57 -8.36
N THR A 100 20.92 -3.38 -9.03
CA THR A 100 22.11 -2.86 -9.69
C THR A 100 21.70 -2.11 -10.96
N ASP A 101 22.57 -1.21 -11.45
CA ASP A 101 22.30 -0.44 -12.67
C ASP A 101 22.02 -1.38 -13.85
N GLU A 102 22.81 -2.46 -13.99
CA GLU A 102 22.61 -3.46 -15.05
C GLU A 102 21.23 -4.13 -14.94
N ARG A 103 20.75 -4.33 -13.71
CA ARG A 103 19.42 -4.92 -13.51
C ARG A 103 18.29 -3.94 -13.82
N VAL A 104 18.50 -2.66 -13.55
CA VAL A 104 17.57 -1.58 -13.92
C VAL A 104 17.51 -1.46 -15.44
N ASP A 105 18.67 -1.49 -16.11
CA ASP A 105 18.76 -1.43 -17.59
C ASP A 105 18.11 -2.65 -18.24
N GLU A 106 18.32 -3.88 -17.73
CA GLU A 106 17.61 -5.07 -18.17
C GLU A 106 16.09 -4.92 -18.06
N MET A 107 15.63 -4.32 -16.95
CA MET A 107 14.19 -4.10 -16.76
C MET A 107 13.67 -3.04 -17.73
N ALA A 108 14.39 -1.93 -17.91
CA ALA A 108 14.01 -0.87 -18.82
C ALA A 108 13.88 -1.42 -20.26
N ALA A 109 14.89 -2.17 -20.73
CA ALA A 109 14.84 -2.82 -22.04
C ALA A 109 13.67 -3.81 -22.20
N ALA A 110 13.35 -4.57 -21.14
CA ALA A 110 12.22 -5.50 -21.17
C ALA A 110 10.85 -4.81 -21.14
N LEU A 111 10.81 -3.50 -20.85
CA LEU A 111 9.59 -2.70 -20.80
C LEU A 111 9.33 -1.89 -22.08
N GLU A 112 10.27 -1.86 -23.04
CA GLU A 112 10.15 -1.05 -24.28
C GLU A 112 8.85 -1.33 -25.05
N ASP A 113 8.39 -2.59 -25.09
CA ASP A 113 7.15 -3.00 -25.77
C ASP A 113 5.96 -3.13 -24.80
N GLU A 114 6.10 -2.74 -23.53
CA GLU A 114 5.05 -2.85 -22.54
C GLU A 114 4.41 -1.49 -22.24
N ASN A 115 3.10 -1.47 -22.02
CA ASN A 115 2.38 -0.25 -21.60
C ASN A 115 2.60 0.01 -20.08
N MET A 116 3.85 0.04 -19.66
CA MET A 116 4.22 0.25 -18.26
C MET A 116 5.60 0.88 -18.15
N THR A 117 5.73 1.95 -17.38
CA THR A 117 7.01 2.63 -17.17
C THR A 117 7.90 1.91 -16.16
N LEU A 118 9.19 2.27 -16.11
CA LEU A 118 10.14 1.70 -15.15
C LEU A 118 9.73 2.03 -13.70
N GLU A 119 9.28 3.24 -13.42
CA GLU A 119 8.81 3.66 -12.08
C GLU A 119 7.59 2.84 -11.63
N GLN A 120 6.66 2.59 -12.56
CA GLN A 120 5.51 1.72 -12.30
C GLN A 120 5.95 0.29 -11.98
N ALA A 121 6.89 -0.24 -12.76
CA ALA A 121 7.45 -1.58 -12.59
C ALA A 121 8.20 -1.73 -11.25
N LEU A 122 9.02 -0.74 -10.86
CA LEU A 122 9.71 -0.71 -9.58
C LEU A 122 8.73 -0.62 -8.40
N SER A 123 7.70 0.19 -8.54
CA SER A 123 6.63 0.29 -7.53
C SER A 123 5.83 -1.02 -7.42
N LEU A 124 5.50 -1.66 -8.53
CA LEU A 124 4.87 -2.99 -8.57
C LEU A 124 5.75 -4.05 -7.89
N ARG A 125 7.08 -4.04 -8.17
CA ARG A 125 8.04 -4.91 -7.47
C ARG A 125 7.95 -4.75 -5.96
N SER A 126 7.95 -3.52 -5.46
CA SER A 126 7.82 -3.23 -4.03
C SER A 126 6.53 -3.81 -3.44
N ALA A 127 5.38 -3.62 -4.10
CA ALA A 127 4.09 -4.16 -3.65
C ALA A 127 4.09 -5.69 -3.61
N LEU A 128 4.68 -6.35 -4.60
CA LEU A 128 4.79 -7.82 -4.67
C LEU A 128 5.71 -8.38 -3.58
N LEU A 129 6.85 -7.74 -3.32
CA LEU A 129 7.77 -8.15 -2.27
C LEU A 129 7.15 -7.96 -0.88
N GLN A 130 6.42 -6.87 -0.65
CA GLN A 130 5.65 -6.66 0.57
C GLN A 130 4.57 -7.74 0.75
N GLN A 131 3.78 -8.04 -0.29
CA GLN A 131 2.79 -9.11 -0.23
C GLN A 131 3.41 -10.46 0.08
N LYS A 132 4.52 -10.83 -0.60
CA LYS A 132 5.27 -12.06 -0.36
C LYS A 132 5.70 -12.14 1.11
N THR A 133 6.25 -11.04 1.62
CA THR A 133 6.71 -10.95 3.02
C THR A 133 5.58 -11.18 4.01
N VAL A 134 4.47 -10.46 3.87
CA VAL A 134 3.34 -10.56 4.80
C VAL A 134 2.69 -11.95 4.75
N TYR A 135 2.41 -12.47 3.55
CA TYR A 135 1.70 -13.74 3.40
C TYR A 135 2.55 -14.97 3.70
N SER A 136 3.88 -14.87 3.59
CA SER A 136 4.80 -15.98 3.86
C SER A 136 5.49 -15.91 5.23
N HIS A 137 5.28 -14.84 6.01
CA HIS A 137 5.94 -14.66 7.31
C HIS A 137 5.73 -15.82 8.27
N HIS A 138 4.52 -16.41 8.30
CA HIS A 138 4.22 -17.58 9.13
C HIS A 138 5.08 -18.79 8.77
N LYS A 139 5.40 -18.98 7.49
CA LYS A 139 6.28 -20.05 7.00
C LYS A 139 7.71 -19.85 7.47
N LEU A 140 8.20 -18.60 7.43
CA LEU A 140 9.52 -18.27 7.96
C LEU A 140 9.60 -18.54 9.47
N ARG A 141 8.60 -18.08 10.23
CA ARG A 141 8.54 -18.31 11.70
C ARG A 141 8.52 -19.81 12.06
N SER A 142 7.87 -20.65 11.28
CA SER A 142 7.88 -22.10 11.51
C SER A 142 9.28 -22.73 11.39
N LYS A 143 10.20 -22.04 10.66
CA LYS A 143 11.61 -22.43 10.51
C LYS A 143 12.54 -21.76 11.54
N GLY A 144 12.01 -21.01 12.48
CA GLY A 144 12.79 -20.19 13.41
C GLY A 144 13.88 -20.95 14.17
N LYS A 145 13.56 -22.14 14.70
CA LYS A 145 14.56 -22.97 15.41
C LYS A 145 15.72 -23.40 14.50
N GLU A 146 15.41 -23.76 13.26
CA GLU A 146 16.39 -24.15 12.26
C GLU A 146 17.26 -22.96 11.83
N LEU A 147 16.65 -21.80 11.60
CA LEU A 147 17.36 -20.55 11.32
C LEU A 147 18.32 -20.18 12.46
N ALA A 148 17.85 -20.24 13.70
CA ALA A 148 18.70 -19.92 14.87
C ALA A 148 19.85 -20.95 15.05
N ARG A 149 19.64 -22.22 14.69
CA ARG A 149 20.69 -23.24 14.68
C ARG A 149 21.77 -22.90 13.66
N GLN A 150 21.39 -22.70 12.38
CA GLN A 150 22.32 -22.36 11.31
C GLN A 150 23.09 -21.05 11.61
N TYR A 151 22.41 -20.05 12.16
CA TYR A 151 23.05 -18.80 12.59
C TYR A 151 24.14 -19.05 13.66
N ARG A 152 23.87 -19.90 14.69
CA ARG A 152 24.87 -20.24 15.71
C ARG A 152 26.05 -21.03 15.12
N GLU A 153 25.81 -21.84 14.10
CA GLU A 153 26.82 -22.60 13.35
C GLU A 153 27.65 -21.73 12.41
N GLY A 154 27.38 -20.43 12.32
CA GLY A 154 28.20 -19.46 11.59
C GLY A 154 27.57 -18.95 10.28
N ALA A 155 26.37 -19.39 9.90
CA ALA A 155 25.71 -18.84 8.71
C ALA A 155 25.40 -17.35 8.89
N SER A 156 25.60 -16.56 7.82
CA SER A 156 25.23 -15.14 7.82
C SER A 156 23.73 -14.96 7.62
N ILE A 157 23.19 -13.84 8.08
CA ILE A 157 21.76 -13.49 7.85
C ILE A 157 21.50 -13.29 6.36
N VAL A 158 22.43 -12.73 5.61
CA VAL A 158 22.29 -12.53 4.15
C VAL A 158 22.19 -13.88 3.42
N ASP A 159 23.01 -14.87 3.79
CA ASP A 159 22.96 -16.21 3.19
C ASP A 159 21.66 -16.93 3.55
N LEU A 160 21.22 -16.82 4.80
CA LEU A 160 19.94 -17.36 5.24
C LEU A 160 18.77 -16.69 4.49
N SER A 161 18.83 -15.39 4.26
CA SER A 161 17.86 -14.65 3.45
C SER A 161 17.75 -15.22 2.03
N LYS A 162 18.86 -15.40 1.33
CA LYS A 162 18.92 -16.00 -0.02
C LYS A 162 18.38 -17.43 -0.01
N LYS A 163 18.79 -18.25 0.96
CA LYS A 163 18.40 -19.65 1.10
C LYS A 163 16.90 -19.81 1.30
N TYR A 164 16.29 -19.01 2.20
CA TYR A 164 14.88 -19.08 2.55
C TYR A 164 13.99 -18.14 1.71
N ASP A 165 14.62 -17.38 0.81
CA ASP A 165 13.94 -16.44 -0.09
C ASP A 165 13.02 -15.45 0.67
N PHE A 166 13.62 -14.77 1.66
CA PHE A 166 12.90 -13.87 2.54
C PHE A 166 13.76 -12.64 2.93
N PRO A 167 13.15 -11.43 3.13
CA PRO A 167 13.91 -10.21 3.43
C PRO A 167 14.87 -10.38 4.62
N PRO A 168 16.12 -9.93 4.50
CA PRO A 168 17.18 -10.20 5.49
C PRO A 168 16.83 -9.72 6.90
N VAL A 169 16.34 -8.49 7.06
CA VAL A 169 15.98 -7.95 8.38
C VAL A 169 14.86 -8.75 9.03
N ASN A 170 13.90 -9.28 8.23
CA ASN A 170 12.86 -10.16 8.75
C ASN A 170 13.40 -11.53 9.17
N VAL A 171 14.37 -12.08 8.42
CA VAL A 171 15.10 -13.31 8.81
C VAL A 171 15.80 -13.08 10.14
N PHE A 172 16.52 -11.97 10.29
CA PHE A 172 17.21 -11.62 11.52
C PHE A 172 16.27 -11.51 12.73
N ARG A 173 15.12 -10.85 12.56
CA ARG A 173 14.09 -10.78 13.63
C ARG A 173 13.62 -12.16 14.06
N VAL A 174 13.39 -13.09 13.13
CA VAL A 174 12.96 -14.45 13.44
C VAL A 174 14.07 -15.25 14.14
N VAL A 175 15.33 -15.06 13.75
CA VAL A 175 16.51 -15.66 14.42
C VAL A 175 16.55 -15.17 15.87
N LEU A 176 16.50 -13.86 16.12
CA LEU A 176 16.55 -13.29 17.47
C LEU A 176 15.37 -13.74 18.34
N GLU A 177 14.12 -13.76 17.79
CA GLU A 177 12.94 -14.33 18.49
C GLU A 177 13.21 -15.79 18.91
N SER A 178 13.78 -16.60 18.00
CA SER A 178 14.06 -18.02 18.24
C SER A 178 15.24 -18.24 19.19
N MET A 179 16.08 -17.22 19.38
CA MET A 179 17.13 -17.17 20.41
C MET A 179 16.63 -16.69 21.78
N GLY A 180 15.33 -16.41 21.91
CA GLY A 180 14.68 -16.01 23.17
C GLY A 180 14.61 -14.50 23.41
N TRP A 181 14.88 -13.66 22.39
CA TRP A 181 14.71 -12.23 22.55
C TRP A 181 13.22 -11.84 22.51
N SER A 182 12.82 -10.97 23.41
CA SER A 182 11.46 -10.41 23.38
C SER A 182 11.28 -9.44 22.20
N LYS A 183 10.04 -9.31 21.70
CA LYS A 183 9.72 -8.35 20.62
C LYS A 183 10.11 -6.91 20.98
N LYS A 184 9.95 -6.52 22.25
CA LYS A 184 10.35 -5.20 22.75
C LYS A 184 11.85 -5.01 22.62
N ARG A 185 12.65 -6.00 23.09
CA ARG A 185 14.10 -5.98 23.00
C ARG A 185 14.56 -5.91 21.53
N ILE A 186 13.99 -6.73 20.65
CA ILE A 186 14.33 -6.71 19.22
C ILE A 186 14.07 -5.33 18.62
N LYS A 187 12.88 -4.76 18.85
CA LYS A 187 12.53 -3.42 18.35
C LYS A 187 13.50 -2.34 18.83
N GLU A 188 13.89 -2.39 20.09
CA GLU A 188 14.81 -1.42 20.70
C GLU A 188 16.22 -1.57 20.12
N SER A 189 16.73 -2.81 20.05
CA SER A 189 18.07 -3.09 19.52
C SER A 189 18.21 -2.73 18.04
N LEU A 190 17.17 -2.93 17.21
CA LEU A 190 17.20 -2.51 15.80
C LEU A 190 17.18 -0.99 15.63
N ARG A 191 16.67 -0.22 16.60
CA ARG A 191 16.75 1.25 16.62
C ARG A 191 18.11 1.76 17.11
N HIS A 192 18.75 0.98 17.98
CA HIS A 192 20.03 1.33 18.60
C HIS A 192 21.02 0.16 18.43
N PRO A 193 21.55 -0.06 17.19
CA PRO A 193 22.41 -1.20 16.87
C PRO A 193 23.66 -1.29 17.76
N SER A 194 24.15 -0.15 18.23
CA SER A 194 25.30 -0.09 19.17
C SER A 194 25.06 -0.84 20.49
N SER A 195 23.79 -1.11 20.85
CA SER A 195 23.44 -1.89 22.05
C SER A 195 23.58 -3.40 21.86
N MET A 196 23.78 -3.87 20.63
CA MET A 196 23.96 -5.29 20.30
C MET A 196 25.42 -5.72 20.55
N LYS A 197 25.63 -7.03 20.69
CA LYS A 197 26.97 -7.59 20.61
C LYS A 197 27.53 -7.41 19.20
N GLN A 198 28.85 -7.47 19.06
CA GLN A 198 29.53 -7.19 17.80
C GLN A 198 28.95 -7.98 16.63
N ARG A 199 28.80 -9.31 16.76
CA ARG A 199 28.26 -10.16 15.69
C ARG A 199 26.84 -9.79 15.30
N GLU A 200 25.92 -9.63 16.28
CA GLU A 200 24.55 -9.27 15.98
C GLU A 200 24.43 -7.91 15.30
N ARG A 201 25.31 -6.96 15.67
CA ARG A 201 25.38 -5.65 15.03
C ARG A 201 25.87 -5.75 13.59
N GLU A 202 26.99 -6.42 13.33
CA GLU A 202 27.57 -6.61 11.99
C GLU A 202 26.56 -7.33 11.05
N GLU A 203 25.88 -8.36 11.56
CA GLU A 203 24.88 -9.09 10.80
C GLU A 203 23.61 -8.25 10.53
N PHE A 204 23.23 -7.35 11.45
CA PHE A 204 22.14 -6.42 11.23
C PHE A 204 22.51 -5.37 10.18
N GLU A 205 23.67 -4.74 10.30
CA GLU A 205 24.17 -3.74 9.33
C GLU A 205 24.28 -4.35 7.92
N ALA A 206 24.83 -5.56 7.81
CA ALA A 206 24.88 -6.29 6.53
C ALA A 206 23.46 -6.63 5.98
N ALA A 207 22.54 -7.02 6.85
CA ALA A 207 21.16 -7.31 6.46
C ALA A 207 20.41 -6.05 6.00
N GLU A 208 20.59 -4.93 6.71
CA GLU A 208 19.95 -3.65 6.39
C GLU A 208 20.46 -3.07 5.07
N ALA A 209 21.75 -3.19 4.80
CA ALA A 209 22.37 -2.73 3.55
C ALA A 209 21.76 -3.37 2.30
N VAL A 210 21.24 -4.60 2.40
CA VAL A 210 20.66 -5.36 1.29
C VAL A 210 19.15 -5.64 1.44
N ASP A 211 18.45 -4.91 2.32
CA ASP A 211 17.00 -5.05 2.53
C ASP A 211 16.28 -3.71 2.31
N ARG A 212 15.57 -3.62 1.21
CA ARG A 212 14.70 -2.46 0.90
C ARG A 212 13.21 -2.74 1.13
N VAL A 213 12.85 -3.98 1.45
CA VAL A 213 11.48 -4.37 1.75
C VAL A 213 11.11 -4.05 3.19
N SER A 214 12.06 -4.27 4.11
CA SER A 214 11.90 -4.10 5.55
C SER A 214 12.58 -2.84 6.09
N SER A 215 13.13 -1.99 5.21
CA SER A 215 13.85 -0.77 5.57
C SER A 215 13.07 0.08 6.57
N VAL A 216 13.77 0.53 7.60
CA VAL A 216 13.19 1.35 8.68
C VAL A 216 13.20 2.83 8.30
N ASP A 217 14.13 3.23 7.43
CA ASP A 217 14.23 4.61 6.96
C ASP A 217 13.38 4.81 5.70
N GLN A 218 12.29 5.56 5.85
CA GLN A 218 11.39 5.98 4.79
C GLN A 218 11.32 7.51 4.69
N SER A 219 12.26 8.23 5.29
CA SER A 219 12.22 9.69 5.40
C SER A 219 12.18 10.37 4.03
N GLU A 220 13.04 9.97 3.10
CA GLU A 220 13.05 10.53 1.74
C GLU A 220 11.75 10.25 0.98
N THR A 221 11.25 9.02 1.06
CA THR A 221 9.96 8.66 0.45
C THR A 221 8.80 9.46 1.06
N GLN A 222 8.86 9.77 2.36
CA GLN A 222 7.85 10.57 3.03
C GLN A 222 7.89 12.02 2.57
N VAL A 223 9.07 12.64 2.46
CA VAL A 223 9.22 14.01 1.95
C VAL A 223 8.64 14.15 0.53
N LYS A 224 8.94 13.21 -0.37
CA LYS A 224 8.36 13.21 -1.73
C LYS A 224 6.85 12.96 -1.72
N ALA A 225 6.33 12.18 -0.76
CA ALA A 225 4.89 11.98 -0.60
C ALA A 225 4.19 13.24 -0.11
N ASP A 226 4.73 13.91 0.92
CA ASP A 226 4.19 15.15 1.47
C ASP A 226 4.19 16.26 0.40
N LEU A 227 5.26 16.37 -0.38
CA LEU A 227 5.34 17.33 -1.50
C LEU A 227 4.29 17.03 -2.59
N PHE A 228 4.03 15.75 -2.87
CA PHE A 228 2.98 15.36 -3.82
C PHE A 228 1.59 15.77 -3.32
N GLU A 229 1.30 15.59 -2.02
CA GLU A 229 0.06 16.04 -1.39
C GLU A 229 -0.11 17.57 -1.49
N ASP A 230 0.97 18.33 -1.25
CA ASP A 230 0.96 19.79 -1.38
C ASP A 230 0.71 20.24 -2.82
N ILE A 231 1.37 19.64 -3.81
CA ILE A 231 1.13 19.94 -5.24
C ILE A 231 -0.34 19.69 -5.61
N LEU A 232 -0.92 18.60 -5.14
CA LEU A 232 -2.33 18.31 -5.38
C LEU A 232 -3.26 19.34 -4.75
N ALA A 233 -3.00 19.72 -3.50
CA ALA A 233 -3.78 20.75 -2.81
C ALA A 233 -3.71 22.08 -3.55
N ASP A 234 -2.50 22.54 -3.89
CA ASP A 234 -2.27 23.77 -4.63
C ASP A 234 -3.03 23.77 -5.97
N TRP A 235 -3.03 22.64 -6.69
CA TRP A 235 -3.72 22.52 -7.97
C TRP A 235 -5.24 22.70 -7.83
N PHE A 236 -5.88 22.06 -6.84
CA PHE A 236 -7.32 22.23 -6.61
C PHE A 236 -7.68 23.63 -6.10
N GLU A 237 -6.85 24.22 -5.23
CA GLU A 237 -7.04 25.59 -4.76
C GLU A 237 -6.92 26.62 -5.91
N GLN A 238 -6.02 26.40 -6.86
CA GLN A 238 -5.91 27.22 -8.09
C GLN A 238 -7.17 27.15 -8.97
N GLN A 239 -7.90 26.04 -8.94
CA GLN A 239 -9.22 25.94 -9.57
C GLN A 239 -10.32 26.69 -8.78
N GLY A 240 -9.98 27.30 -7.66
CA GLY A 240 -10.92 28.01 -6.77
C GLY A 240 -11.71 27.10 -5.83
N ILE A 241 -11.35 25.81 -5.72
CA ILE A 241 -12.02 24.83 -4.86
C ILE A 241 -11.51 24.98 -3.43
N ARG A 242 -12.42 25.12 -2.47
CA ARG A 242 -12.09 25.16 -1.04
C ARG A 242 -11.88 23.73 -0.53
N LEU A 243 -10.84 23.55 0.24
CA LEU A 243 -10.50 22.25 0.83
C LEU A 243 -9.86 22.41 2.21
N ARG A 244 -9.74 21.30 2.93
CA ARG A 244 -8.88 21.16 4.11
C ARG A 244 -7.77 20.18 3.80
N ARG A 245 -6.55 20.51 4.24
CA ARG A 245 -5.37 19.65 4.12
C ARG A 245 -5.25 18.74 5.33
N GLN A 246 -4.63 17.59 5.17
CA GLN A 246 -4.46 16.58 6.22
C GLN A 246 -3.87 17.15 7.53
N PRO A 247 -2.79 17.97 7.54
CA PRO A 247 -2.19 18.49 8.77
C PRO A 247 -3.16 19.27 9.67
N GLU A 248 -4.08 20.05 9.07
CA GLU A 248 -5.11 20.79 9.80
C GLU A 248 -6.07 19.84 10.53
N MET A 249 -6.53 18.81 9.82
CA MET A 249 -7.44 17.81 10.37
C MET A 249 -6.77 16.94 11.43
N VAL A 250 -5.49 16.60 11.24
CA VAL A 250 -4.68 15.85 12.22
C VAL A 250 -4.55 16.63 13.52
N LYS A 251 -4.25 17.93 13.44
CA LYS A 251 -4.13 18.81 14.61
C LYS A 251 -5.46 18.88 15.37
N GLU A 252 -6.54 19.24 14.69
CA GLU A 252 -7.87 19.37 15.29
C GLU A 252 -8.34 18.06 15.94
N GLN A 253 -8.24 16.94 15.25
CA GLN A 253 -8.69 15.66 15.79
C GLN A 253 -7.81 15.16 16.93
N SER A 254 -6.52 15.48 16.91
CA SER A 254 -5.62 15.15 18.02
C SER A 254 -5.97 15.94 19.29
N GLU A 255 -6.36 17.22 19.14
CA GLU A 255 -6.81 18.06 20.24
C GLU A 255 -8.18 17.58 20.79
N LEU A 256 -9.13 17.27 19.93
CA LEU A 256 -10.49 16.89 20.32
C LEU A 256 -10.62 15.42 20.79
N LEU A 257 -9.91 14.50 20.14
CA LEU A 257 -10.08 13.05 20.30
C LEU A 257 -8.84 12.34 20.86
N GLY A 258 -7.77 13.09 21.14
CA GLY A 258 -6.47 12.53 21.56
C GLY A 258 -5.68 11.82 20.48
N ARG A 259 -6.21 11.70 19.26
CA ARG A 259 -5.54 11.11 18.08
C ARG A 259 -6.29 11.43 16.79
N PRO A 260 -5.59 11.43 15.63
CA PRO A 260 -6.25 11.50 14.33
C PRO A 260 -7.04 10.20 14.05
N VAL A 261 -8.23 10.31 13.48
CA VAL A 261 -9.14 9.18 13.21
C VAL A 261 -9.51 9.10 11.73
N ARG A 262 -9.93 10.23 11.13
CA ARG A 262 -10.37 10.35 9.74
C ARG A 262 -9.76 11.60 9.12
N THR A 263 -8.63 11.43 8.46
CA THR A 263 -7.82 12.52 7.88
C THR A 263 -7.38 12.14 6.47
N PRO A 264 -8.26 12.28 5.46
CA PRO A 264 -7.82 12.18 4.07
C PRO A 264 -6.80 13.28 3.76
N ASP A 265 -6.03 13.14 2.71
CA ASP A 265 -5.01 14.13 2.39
C ASP A 265 -5.67 15.46 1.99
N LEU A 266 -6.77 15.40 1.22
CA LEU A 266 -7.64 16.55 0.90
C LEU A 266 -9.10 16.24 1.24
N LEU A 267 -9.78 17.15 1.95
CA LEU A 267 -11.23 17.12 2.17
C LEU A 267 -11.87 18.35 1.51
N PHE A 268 -12.72 18.15 0.52
CA PHE A 268 -13.37 19.25 -0.18
C PHE A 268 -14.53 19.88 0.61
N LEU A 269 -14.50 21.20 0.69
CA LEU A 269 -15.55 22.03 1.30
C LEU A 269 -16.58 22.58 0.28
N ASP A 270 -16.47 22.13 -0.97
CA ASP A 270 -17.36 22.41 -2.08
C ASP A 270 -17.86 21.10 -2.71
N HIS A 271 -18.93 21.15 -3.50
CA HIS A 271 -19.36 20.03 -4.33
C HIS A 271 -18.41 19.87 -5.52
N VAL A 272 -17.57 18.88 -5.49
CA VAL A 272 -16.64 18.55 -6.58
C VAL A 272 -17.12 17.30 -7.30
N TYR A 273 -17.25 17.39 -8.63
CA TYR A 273 -17.54 16.26 -9.50
C TYR A 273 -16.36 16.06 -10.44
N ILE A 274 -15.84 14.85 -10.50
CA ILE A 274 -14.81 14.45 -11.47
C ILE A 274 -15.42 13.37 -12.37
N ASN A 275 -15.47 13.63 -13.68
CA ASN A 275 -16.16 12.77 -14.65
C ASN A 275 -17.60 12.43 -14.20
N ASP A 276 -18.36 13.46 -13.78
CA ASP A 276 -19.71 13.37 -13.25
C ASP A 276 -19.93 12.52 -12.00
N GLN A 277 -18.84 12.04 -11.38
CA GLN A 277 -18.91 11.35 -10.09
C GLN A 277 -18.59 12.31 -8.94
N PRO A 278 -19.41 12.34 -7.87
CA PRO A 278 -19.14 13.19 -6.73
C PRO A 278 -17.92 12.70 -5.97
N VAL A 279 -17.01 13.63 -5.66
CA VAL A 279 -15.77 13.39 -4.93
C VAL A 279 -15.74 14.30 -3.71
N ALA A 280 -15.85 13.71 -2.52
CA ALA A 280 -15.82 14.46 -1.27
C ALA A 280 -14.40 14.65 -0.72
N TRP A 281 -13.48 13.73 -1.02
CA TRP A 281 -12.10 13.70 -0.52
C TRP A 281 -11.17 13.08 -1.54
N ILE A 282 -9.89 13.40 -1.42
CA ILE A 282 -8.80 12.73 -2.14
C ILE A 282 -7.80 12.16 -1.14
N ASP A 283 -7.29 10.98 -1.44
CA ASP A 283 -6.19 10.31 -0.77
C ASP A 283 -5.05 10.11 -1.80
N ALA A 284 -3.93 10.77 -1.58
CA ALA A 284 -2.78 10.77 -2.48
C ALA A 284 -1.89 9.54 -2.23
N LYS A 285 -1.39 8.95 -3.30
CA LYS A 285 -0.50 7.78 -3.21
C LYS A 285 0.74 7.99 -4.08
N HIS A 286 1.88 8.13 -3.44
CA HIS A 286 3.17 8.30 -4.08
C HIS A 286 3.74 6.95 -4.57
N PHE A 287 2.87 6.10 -5.15
CA PHE A 287 3.24 4.81 -5.72
C PHE A 287 2.26 4.41 -6.83
N TYR A 288 2.59 3.34 -7.56
CA TYR A 288 1.71 2.74 -8.56
C TYR A 288 0.58 1.96 -7.91
N GLY A 289 -0.66 2.24 -8.28
CA GLY A 289 -1.87 1.58 -7.79
C GLY A 289 -2.07 0.19 -8.38
N SER A 290 -1.28 -0.79 -7.95
CA SER A 290 -1.41 -2.17 -8.43
C SER A 290 -2.64 -2.87 -7.83
N ASP A 291 -3.23 -3.83 -8.58
CA ASP A 291 -4.29 -4.72 -8.06
C ASP A 291 -3.73 -5.90 -7.25
N VAL A 292 -2.62 -5.68 -6.53
CA VAL A 292 -2.04 -6.66 -5.62
C VAL A 292 -2.91 -6.77 -4.37
N ASP A 293 -3.31 -7.98 -4.02
CA ASP A 293 -4.30 -8.30 -2.96
C ASP A 293 -3.99 -7.62 -1.61
N PHE A 294 -2.72 -7.61 -1.22
CA PHE A 294 -2.29 -6.98 0.03
C PHE A 294 -2.50 -5.47 0.02
N GLN A 295 -2.09 -4.81 -1.09
CA GLN A 295 -2.21 -3.37 -1.26
C GLN A 295 -3.68 -2.95 -1.34
N ARG A 296 -4.49 -3.64 -2.15
CA ARG A 296 -5.92 -3.40 -2.28
C ARG A 296 -6.67 -3.51 -0.95
N LYS A 297 -6.39 -4.56 -0.15
CA LYS A 297 -7.01 -4.73 1.18
C LYS A 297 -6.64 -3.61 2.14
N LYS A 298 -5.40 -3.14 2.10
CA LYS A 298 -4.92 -2.01 2.92
C LYS A 298 -5.66 -0.72 2.52
N MET A 299 -5.70 -0.40 1.23
CA MET A 299 -6.42 0.76 0.71
C MET A 299 -7.91 0.69 1.05
N LYS A 300 -8.58 -0.43 0.76
CA LYS A 300 -10.01 -0.60 1.09
C LYS A 300 -10.30 -0.32 2.57
N LYS A 301 -9.48 -0.82 3.47
CA LYS A 301 -9.64 -0.57 4.92
C LYS A 301 -9.51 0.91 5.28
N GLN A 302 -8.63 1.65 4.63
CA GLN A 302 -8.45 3.08 4.84
C GLN A 302 -9.63 3.86 4.25
N MET A 303 -9.96 3.63 2.99
CA MET A 303 -11.01 4.34 2.26
C MET A 303 -12.39 4.16 2.87
N ASN A 304 -12.71 2.97 3.37
CA ASN A 304 -13.99 2.72 4.02
C ASN A 304 -14.28 3.71 5.16
N ARG A 305 -13.27 4.11 5.93
CA ARG A 305 -13.44 5.10 7.01
C ARG A 305 -13.80 6.50 6.50
N TYR A 306 -13.30 6.86 5.32
CA TYR A 306 -13.63 8.13 4.68
C TYR A 306 -15.01 8.09 4.03
N ILE A 307 -15.32 6.96 3.38
CA ILE A 307 -16.65 6.72 2.77
C ILE A 307 -17.78 6.76 3.82
N GLU A 308 -17.56 6.13 4.99
CA GLU A 308 -18.53 6.16 6.09
C GLU A 308 -18.86 7.60 6.54
N GLU A 309 -17.86 8.48 6.53
CA GLU A 309 -17.99 9.84 7.01
C GLU A 309 -18.51 10.80 5.93
N TRP A 310 -17.90 10.78 4.74
CA TRP A 310 -18.14 11.80 3.71
C TRP A 310 -18.70 11.25 2.39
N GLY A 311 -18.89 9.95 2.25
CA GLY A 311 -19.33 9.32 1.02
C GLY A 311 -18.17 9.07 0.04
N SER A 312 -18.49 9.04 -1.26
CA SER A 312 -17.52 8.75 -2.32
C SER A 312 -16.39 9.78 -2.38
N GLY A 313 -15.23 9.32 -2.83
CA GLY A 313 -14.03 10.13 -3.02
C GLY A 313 -13.12 9.57 -4.09
N ALA A 314 -11.86 9.96 -4.09
CA ALA A 314 -10.89 9.48 -5.06
C ALA A 314 -9.56 9.07 -4.39
N ILE A 315 -8.84 8.17 -5.05
CA ILE A 315 -7.40 7.95 -4.80
C ILE A 315 -6.66 8.47 -6.02
N MET A 316 -5.64 9.28 -5.77
CA MET A 316 -4.76 9.79 -6.81
C MET A 316 -3.39 9.14 -6.71
N PHE A 317 -2.98 8.44 -7.77
CA PHE A 317 -1.71 7.72 -7.84
C PHE A 317 -0.69 8.52 -8.65
N ARG A 318 0.46 8.84 -8.06
CA ARG A 318 1.55 9.53 -8.78
C ARG A 318 2.00 8.76 -10.02
N HIS A 319 2.14 7.46 -9.90
CA HIS A 319 2.64 6.59 -10.98
C HIS A 319 1.53 5.84 -11.73
N GLY A 320 0.28 6.36 -11.72
CA GLY A 320 -0.84 5.69 -12.36
C GLY A 320 -1.31 4.41 -11.62
N PHE A 321 -2.19 3.65 -12.23
CA PHE A 321 -2.83 2.50 -11.59
C PHE A 321 -3.24 1.42 -12.58
N SER A 322 -3.48 0.20 -12.07
CA SER A 322 -3.98 -0.95 -12.83
C SER A 322 -5.43 -0.76 -13.24
N GLU A 323 -5.78 -1.09 -14.49
CA GLU A 323 -7.18 -1.07 -14.96
C GLU A 323 -8.12 -1.95 -14.12
N ASN A 324 -7.57 -2.97 -13.47
CA ASN A 324 -8.33 -3.90 -12.64
C ASN A 324 -8.46 -3.44 -11.19
N LEU A 325 -7.78 -2.36 -10.79
CA LEU A 325 -7.90 -1.82 -9.44
C LEU A 325 -9.25 -1.11 -9.29
N TYR A 326 -10.10 -1.64 -8.42
CA TYR A 326 -11.42 -1.10 -8.19
C TYR A 326 -11.82 -1.18 -6.71
N LEU A 327 -12.32 -0.08 -6.18
CA LEU A 327 -12.95 0.01 -4.86
C LEU A 327 -14.29 0.73 -5.01
N PRO A 328 -15.42 0.16 -4.54
CA PRO A 328 -16.72 0.82 -4.63
C PRO A 328 -16.70 2.21 -4.00
N GLY A 329 -17.27 3.20 -4.68
CA GLY A 329 -17.34 4.58 -4.21
C GLY A 329 -16.01 5.34 -4.22
N VAL A 330 -14.97 4.79 -4.83
CA VAL A 330 -13.64 5.42 -4.96
C VAL A 330 -13.25 5.53 -6.43
N LEU A 331 -13.08 6.74 -6.91
CA LEU A 331 -12.56 7.01 -8.24
C LEU A 331 -11.03 6.85 -8.25
N MET A 332 -10.50 6.11 -9.23
CA MET A 332 -9.06 5.95 -9.43
C MET A 332 -8.58 7.01 -10.42
N LEU A 333 -7.59 7.80 -10.02
CA LEU A 333 -7.02 8.87 -10.82
C LEU A 333 -5.50 8.70 -10.89
N ASP A 334 -4.93 9.10 -12.01
CA ASP A 334 -3.51 9.36 -12.15
C ASP A 334 -3.24 10.88 -12.02
N ALA A 335 -1.99 11.27 -12.00
CA ALA A 335 -1.60 12.66 -11.90
C ALA A 335 -1.45 13.37 -13.28
N SER A 336 -1.97 12.80 -14.37
CA SER A 336 -1.73 13.25 -15.75
C SER A 336 -1.99 14.74 -16.03
N PRO A 337 -3.03 15.38 -15.46
CA PRO A 337 -3.27 16.81 -15.70
C PRO A 337 -2.48 17.75 -14.79
N ILE A 338 -1.65 17.24 -13.90
CA ILE A 338 -0.95 18.02 -12.87
C ILE A 338 0.52 18.16 -13.22
N ASP A 339 1.05 19.38 -13.12
CA ASP A 339 2.48 19.63 -13.26
C ASP A 339 3.23 19.12 -12.00
N LEU A 340 4.02 18.08 -12.19
CA LEU A 340 4.84 17.45 -11.15
C LEU A 340 6.31 17.89 -11.18
N SER A 341 6.66 18.95 -11.92
CA SER A 341 8.05 19.43 -12.06
C SER A 341 8.73 19.73 -10.72
N ARG A 342 7.96 20.18 -9.72
CA ARG A 342 8.47 20.40 -8.35
C ARG A 342 9.00 19.14 -7.67
N LEU A 343 8.50 17.97 -8.02
CA LEU A 343 8.98 16.68 -7.47
C LEU A 343 10.33 16.24 -8.05
N ASN A 344 10.74 16.81 -9.18
CA ASN A 344 11.94 16.41 -9.91
C ASN A 344 13.09 17.42 -9.68
N GLN A 345 12.90 18.44 -8.84
CA GLN A 345 13.92 19.50 -8.60
C GLN A 345 14.94 19.10 -7.52
N ASP A 346 14.71 18.01 -6.80
CA ASP A 346 15.55 17.52 -5.71
C ASP A 346 16.32 16.22 -6.06
N ASP A 347 16.33 15.81 -7.33
CA ASP A 347 17.08 14.63 -7.80
C ASP A 347 18.47 15.01 -8.36
#